data_c9be2c72f1851b30b4ad3dab0ed08e9b
#
_entry.id   c9be2c72f1851b30b4ad3dab0ed08e9b
#
_cell.length_a   1.000
_cell.length_b   1.000
_cell.length_c   1.000
_cell.angle_alpha   90.00
_cell.angle_beta   90.00
_cell.angle_gamma   90.00
#
_symmetry.space_group_name_H-M   'P 1'
#
loop_
_entity.id
_entity.type
_entity.pdbx_description
1 polymer ?
#
loop_
_entity_poly.entity_id
_entity_poly.type
_entity_poly.pdbx_seq_one_letter_code
_entity_poly.pdbx_strand_id
1 'polypeptide(L)'
;MAVITFANSKGGAGKTTAVLLLATELVRRNFRVCILDTDPQRWISRWFETAEKRANLTVETFVSMATIQKTVTECQRNWDYVIIDLPGIQSPLLATAIGLSDHVMIPVQGSSMDAQGGAQVLDLLRYLDRKAGIRIPHSVVLSRVNSFVTTRALQAVKHLLSEQRVHVLDTPIIERSAYRDMFDFHAYLHRMDPAKVSNLAKAILNAERYADEVLTLVPLAQTTEQVLLAARTLGRLEHAA
;
A
#
# COMPACT_ATOMS: atom_id res chain seq x y z
N MET A 1 8.54 4.70 12.37
CA MET A 1 8.41 4.47 10.93
C MET A 1 7.81 3.10 10.70
N ALA A 2 7.01 2.93 9.65
CA ALA A 2 6.50 1.63 9.23
C ALA A 2 6.86 1.36 7.76
N VAL A 3 7.22 0.13 7.43
CA VAL A 3 7.54 -0.33 6.06
C VAL A 3 6.40 -1.20 5.53
N ILE A 4 5.80 -0.77 4.43
CA ILE A 4 4.71 -1.50 3.76
C ILE A 4 5.17 -1.91 2.37
N THR A 5 5.23 -3.22 2.12
CA THR A 5 5.62 -3.74 0.79
C THR A 5 4.39 -4.20 0.02
N PHE A 6 4.27 -3.73 -1.22
CA PHE A 6 3.25 -4.21 -2.16
C PHE A 6 3.82 -5.31 -3.04
N ALA A 7 3.31 -6.53 -2.87
CA ALA A 7 3.84 -7.72 -3.50
C ALA A 7 2.77 -8.51 -4.24
N ASN A 8 3.03 -8.82 -5.49
CA ASN A 8 2.33 -9.82 -6.29
C ASN A 8 3.26 -10.18 -7.46
N SER A 9 3.49 -11.47 -7.70
CA SER A 9 4.40 -11.93 -8.74
C SER A 9 3.84 -11.80 -10.16
N LYS A 10 2.61 -11.31 -10.31
CA LYS A 10 1.97 -11.04 -11.61
C LYS A 10 1.95 -9.55 -11.93
N GLY A 11 2.27 -9.21 -13.18
CA GLY A 11 2.09 -7.88 -13.72
C GLY A 11 0.60 -7.52 -13.82
N GLY A 12 0.26 -6.24 -13.65
CA GLY A 12 -1.13 -5.75 -13.78
C GLY A 12 -2.02 -6.00 -12.57
N ALA A 13 -1.54 -6.61 -11.49
CA ALA A 13 -2.32 -6.88 -10.28
C ALA A 13 -2.79 -5.61 -9.51
N GLY A 14 -2.42 -4.42 -9.96
CA GLY A 14 -2.81 -3.15 -9.34
C GLY A 14 -1.88 -2.68 -8.22
N LYS A 15 -0.66 -3.24 -8.07
CA LYS A 15 0.32 -2.83 -7.05
C LYS A 15 0.60 -1.33 -7.09
N THR A 16 1.13 -0.84 -8.18
CA THR A 16 1.52 0.55 -8.39
C THR A 16 0.36 1.53 -8.14
N THR A 17 -0.85 1.17 -8.58
CA THR A 17 -2.05 1.96 -8.28
C THR A 17 -2.36 1.98 -6.79
N ALA A 18 -2.33 0.83 -6.12
CA ALA A 18 -2.57 0.73 -4.69
C ALA A 18 -1.52 1.50 -3.87
N VAL A 19 -0.25 1.44 -4.28
CA VAL A 19 0.86 2.23 -3.70
C VAL A 19 0.58 3.72 -3.84
N LEU A 20 0.27 4.19 -5.04
CA LEU A 20 0.06 5.63 -5.28
C LEU A 20 -1.16 6.16 -4.54
N LEU A 21 -2.27 5.39 -4.49
CA LEU A 21 -3.45 5.76 -3.72
C LEU A 21 -3.13 5.89 -2.23
N LEU A 22 -2.46 4.89 -1.64
CA LEU A 22 -2.07 4.93 -0.24
C LEU A 22 -1.13 6.10 0.04
N ALA A 23 -0.05 6.23 -0.72
CA ALA A 23 0.97 7.25 -0.50
C ALA A 23 0.38 8.66 -0.58
N THR A 24 -0.46 8.94 -1.57
CA THR A 24 -1.06 10.27 -1.73
C THR A 24 -2.08 10.60 -0.63
N GLU A 25 -2.80 9.61 -0.12
CA GLU A 25 -3.69 9.79 1.04
C GLU A 25 -2.92 10.02 2.34
N LEU A 26 -1.82 9.29 2.57
CA LEU A 26 -0.95 9.50 3.73
C LEU A 26 -0.32 10.90 3.69
N VAL A 27 0.18 11.34 2.53
CA VAL A 27 0.72 12.70 2.33
C VAL A 27 -0.33 13.77 2.61
N ARG A 28 -1.56 13.59 2.16
CA ARG A 28 -2.68 14.50 2.44
C ARG A 28 -2.98 14.61 3.94
N ARG A 29 -2.76 13.54 4.68
CA ARG A 29 -2.91 13.48 6.15
C ARG A 29 -1.67 13.93 6.91
N ASN A 30 -0.73 14.61 6.22
CA ASN A 30 0.51 15.15 6.74
C ASN A 30 1.54 14.11 7.23
N PHE A 31 1.40 12.84 6.86
CA PHE A 31 2.47 11.87 7.07
C PHE A 31 3.61 12.10 6.07
N ARG A 32 4.84 11.85 6.50
CA ARG A 32 6.02 11.87 5.65
C ARG A 32 6.18 10.49 5.01
N VAL A 33 6.13 10.42 3.69
CA VAL A 33 6.12 9.18 2.91
C VAL A 33 7.30 9.11 1.96
N CYS A 34 8.04 8.00 2.03
CA CYS A 34 9.05 7.62 1.06
C CYS A 34 8.56 6.42 0.26
N ILE A 35 8.51 6.53 -1.07
CA ILE A 35 8.21 5.39 -1.95
C ILE A 35 9.51 4.86 -2.53
N LEU A 36 9.75 3.56 -2.40
CA LEU A 36 10.82 2.87 -3.11
C LEU A 36 10.22 2.24 -4.38
N ASP A 37 10.43 2.89 -5.53
CA ASP A 37 10.00 2.41 -6.84
C ASP A 37 11.04 1.44 -7.39
N THR A 38 10.78 0.14 -7.22
CA THR A 38 11.69 -0.92 -7.66
C THR A 38 11.26 -1.58 -8.97
N ASP A 39 10.14 -1.12 -9.56
CA ASP A 39 9.66 -1.64 -10.84
C ASP A 39 10.47 -1.02 -12.00
N PRO A 40 11.03 -1.83 -12.92
CA PRO A 40 11.73 -1.32 -14.10
C PRO A 40 10.88 -0.39 -14.98
N GLN A 41 9.55 -0.49 -14.91
CA GLN A 41 8.64 0.42 -15.63
C GLN A 41 8.62 1.82 -15.05
N ARG A 42 9.00 2.00 -13.78
CA ARG A 42 9.15 3.29 -13.10
C ARG A 42 7.91 4.20 -13.21
N TRP A 43 6.71 3.63 -13.10
CA TRP A 43 5.48 4.41 -13.22
C TRP A 43 5.34 5.47 -12.14
N ILE A 44 5.67 5.14 -10.88
CA ILE A 44 5.62 6.08 -9.76
C ILE A 44 6.70 7.15 -9.89
N SER A 45 7.91 6.75 -10.29
CA SER A 45 9.02 7.70 -10.51
C SER A 45 8.66 8.73 -11.57
N ARG A 46 8.12 8.28 -12.72
CA ARG A 46 7.67 9.18 -13.81
C ARG A 46 6.53 10.10 -13.36
N TRP A 47 5.57 9.55 -12.63
CA TRP A 47 4.50 10.35 -12.03
C TRP A 47 5.09 11.43 -11.10
N PHE A 48 6.02 11.05 -10.22
CA PHE A 48 6.62 11.95 -9.26
C PHE A 48 7.47 13.04 -9.91
N GLU A 49 8.13 12.78 -11.03
CA GLU A 49 8.96 13.76 -11.76
C GLU A 49 8.16 15.01 -12.15
N THR A 50 6.90 14.84 -12.52
CA THR A 50 6.03 15.90 -13.07
C THR A 50 4.90 16.34 -12.14
N ALA A 51 4.51 15.52 -11.17
CA ALA A 51 3.47 15.85 -10.20
C ALA A 51 3.85 17.05 -9.31
N GLU A 52 2.84 17.69 -8.73
CA GLU A 52 3.03 18.76 -7.74
C GLU A 52 3.94 18.28 -6.59
N LYS A 53 5.03 18.98 -6.35
CA LYS A 53 5.97 18.60 -5.31
C LYS A 53 5.39 18.87 -3.92
N ARG A 54 5.51 17.89 -3.06
CA ARG A 54 5.14 17.94 -1.65
C ARG A 54 6.37 17.67 -0.79
N ALA A 55 6.62 18.52 0.21
CA ALA A 55 7.79 18.38 1.09
C ALA A 55 7.77 17.08 1.91
N ASN A 56 6.58 16.49 2.09
CA ASN A 56 6.37 15.25 2.83
C ASN A 56 6.22 14.01 1.92
N LEU A 57 6.67 14.07 0.65
CA LEU A 57 6.73 12.94 -0.27
C LEU A 57 8.08 12.90 -0.98
N THR A 58 8.72 11.74 -0.97
CA THR A 58 9.85 11.44 -1.85
C THR A 58 9.67 10.09 -2.54
N VAL A 59 10.35 9.92 -3.67
CA VAL A 59 10.40 8.66 -4.42
C VAL A 59 11.86 8.32 -4.68
N GLU A 60 12.31 7.21 -4.10
CA GLU A 60 13.64 6.65 -4.34
C GLU A 60 13.59 5.72 -5.55
N THR A 61 14.41 6.03 -6.52
CA THR A 61 14.57 5.29 -7.77
C THR A 61 15.87 4.49 -7.74
N PHE A 62 16.04 3.56 -8.66
CA PHE A 62 17.26 2.73 -8.76
C PHE A 62 17.52 1.85 -7.53
N VAL A 63 16.47 1.50 -6.80
CA VAL A 63 16.57 0.58 -5.66
C VAL A 63 16.72 -0.85 -6.18
N SER A 64 17.81 -1.49 -5.79
CA SER A 64 18.16 -2.87 -6.16
C SER A 64 18.21 -3.77 -4.93
N MET A 65 18.36 -5.07 -5.15
CA MET A 65 18.58 -6.02 -4.06
C MET A 65 19.81 -5.66 -3.21
N ALA A 66 20.86 -5.09 -3.81
CA ALA A 66 22.08 -4.69 -3.10
C ALA A 66 21.90 -3.42 -2.26
N THR A 67 20.97 -2.54 -2.62
CA THR A 67 20.81 -1.22 -1.99
C THR A 67 19.57 -1.11 -1.09
N ILE A 68 18.56 -1.93 -1.27
CA ILE A 68 17.24 -1.79 -0.62
C ILE A 68 17.34 -1.71 0.91
N GLN A 69 18.15 -2.56 1.54
CA GLN A 69 18.30 -2.57 2.99
C GLN A 69 18.88 -1.26 3.50
N LYS A 70 19.93 -0.76 2.82
CA LYS A 70 20.54 0.54 3.15
C LYS A 70 19.54 1.67 2.96
N THR A 71 18.83 1.70 1.84
CA THR A 71 17.83 2.74 1.53
C THR A 71 16.70 2.76 2.58
N VAL A 72 16.16 1.59 2.95
CA VAL A 72 15.16 1.50 4.02
C VAL A 72 15.70 2.05 5.33
N THR A 73 16.94 1.69 5.72
CA THR A 73 17.58 2.17 6.95
C THR A 73 17.78 3.69 6.94
N GLU A 74 18.16 4.27 5.80
CA GLU A 74 18.32 5.72 5.64
C GLU A 74 16.98 6.44 5.74
N CYS A 75 15.92 5.87 5.17
CA CYS A 75 14.57 6.41 5.27
C CYS A 75 14.01 6.43 6.69
N GLN A 76 14.45 5.50 7.57
CA GLN A 76 13.95 5.39 8.95
C GLN A 76 14.06 6.69 9.77
N ARG A 77 15.02 7.52 9.46
CA ARG A 77 15.30 8.75 10.24
C ARG A 77 14.37 9.90 9.89
N ASN A 78 13.86 9.94 8.66
CA ASN A 78 13.19 11.12 8.11
C ASN A 78 11.74 10.89 7.70
N TRP A 79 11.29 9.62 7.58
CA TRP A 79 9.99 9.27 7.02
C TRP A 79 9.14 8.49 8.03
N ASP A 80 7.84 8.72 7.98
CA ASP A 80 6.87 8.02 8.83
C ASP A 80 6.49 6.68 8.21
N TYR A 81 6.30 6.65 6.89
CA TYR A 81 6.04 5.45 6.12
C TYR A 81 7.04 5.29 4.98
N VAL A 82 7.53 4.08 4.80
CA VAL A 82 8.26 3.63 3.61
C VAL A 82 7.37 2.64 2.88
N ILE A 83 7.05 2.93 1.62
CA ILE A 83 6.20 2.08 0.78
C ILE A 83 7.05 1.52 -0.35
N ILE A 84 7.11 0.19 -0.47
CA ILE A 84 7.91 -0.49 -1.50
C ILE A 84 6.98 -0.99 -2.60
N ASP A 85 7.14 -0.46 -3.82
CA ASP A 85 6.47 -0.96 -5.04
C ASP A 85 7.37 -1.97 -5.74
N LEU A 86 6.98 -3.24 -5.69
CA LEU A 86 7.74 -4.33 -6.30
C LEU A 86 7.29 -4.61 -7.74
N PRO A 87 8.22 -5.06 -8.62
CA PRO A 87 7.86 -5.52 -9.96
C PRO A 87 6.92 -6.72 -9.92
N GLY A 88 6.15 -6.90 -10.98
CA GLY A 88 5.24 -8.03 -11.15
C GLY A 88 5.94 -9.30 -11.64
N ILE A 89 7.05 -9.66 -11.04
CA ILE A 89 7.85 -10.84 -11.36
C ILE A 89 8.40 -11.49 -10.08
N GLN A 90 8.67 -12.78 -10.15
CA GLN A 90 9.46 -13.43 -9.11
C GLN A 90 10.91 -12.97 -9.21
N SER A 91 11.45 -12.47 -8.11
CA SER A 91 12.85 -12.03 -8.04
C SER A 91 13.40 -12.19 -6.62
N PRO A 92 14.72 -12.29 -6.44
CA PRO A 92 15.33 -12.28 -5.12
C PRO A 92 14.99 -11.02 -4.31
N LEU A 93 14.75 -9.90 -4.98
CA LEU A 93 14.32 -8.65 -4.36
C LEU A 93 13.00 -8.80 -3.59
N LEU A 94 12.07 -9.64 -4.07
CA LEU A 94 10.80 -9.91 -3.40
C LEU A 94 11.02 -10.44 -1.97
N ALA A 95 11.85 -11.46 -1.79
CA ALA A 95 12.11 -12.04 -0.47
C ALA A 95 12.81 -11.04 0.46
N THR A 96 13.77 -10.27 -0.06
CA THR A 96 14.48 -9.25 0.71
C THR A 96 13.52 -8.13 1.15
N ALA A 97 12.70 -7.60 0.25
CA ALA A 97 11.73 -6.55 0.58
C ALA A 97 10.70 -7.04 1.61
N ILE A 98 10.18 -8.27 1.46
CA ILE A 98 9.29 -8.90 2.44
C ILE A 98 9.97 -8.96 3.81
N GLY A 99 11.24 -9.38 3.88
CA GLY A 99 12.00 -9.47 5.13
C GLY A 99 12.26 -8.13 5.83
N LEU A 100 12.15 -7.01 5.12
CA LEU A 100 12.31 -5.66 5.64
C LEU A 100 10.97 -5.01 6.05
N SER A 101 9.85 -5.70 5.84
CA SER A 101 8.51 -5.12 5.97
C SER A 101 7.89 -5.34 7.35
N ASP A 102 7.20 -4.32 7.84
CA ASP A 102 6.28 -4.43 8.98
C ASP A 102 4.94 -5.02 8.53
N HIS A 103 4.57 -4.82 7.25
CA HIS A 103 3.36 -5.39 6.65
C HIS A 103 3.52 -5.61 5.15
N VAL A 104 3.00 -6.73 4.64
CA VAL A 104 2.95 -7.02 3.21
C VAL A 104 1.51 -6.90 2.71
N MET A 105 1.28 -5.99 1.78
CA MET A 105 0.01 -5.83 1.09
C MET A 105 0.05 -6.57 -0.24
N ILE A 106 -0.94 -7.43 -0.47
CA ILE A 106 -1.01 -8.30 -1.65
C ILE A 106 -2.22 -7.90 -2.49
N PRO A 107 -2.08 -7.01 -3.48
CA PRO A 107 -3.15 -6.69 -4.42
C PRO A 107 -3.49 -7.90 -5.30
N VAL A 108 -4.78 -8.28 -5.35
CA VAL A 108 -5.28 -9.41 -6.13
C VAL A 108 -6.51 -8.97 -6.91
N GLN A 109 -6.55 -9.25 -8.21
CA GLN A 109 -7.75 -9.05 -9.01
C GLN A 109 -8.71 -10.25 -8.88
N GLY A 110 -9.96 -10.02 -9.22
CA GLY A 110 -11.03 -11.00 -9.05
C GLY A 110 -11.06 -12.15 -10.06
N SER A 111 -9.94 -12.47 -10.74
CA SER A 111 -9.84 -13.65 -11.59
C SER A 111 -8.96 -14.74 -10.96
N SER A 112 -9.24 -16.01 -11.30
CA SER A 112 -8.44 -17.14 -10.81
C SER A 112 -6.97 -17.07 -11.25
N MET A 113 -6.71 -16.57 -12.47
CA MET A 113 -5.35 -16.36 -12.96
C MET A 113 -4.61 -15.27 -12.20
N ASP A 114 -5.32 -14.23 -11.75
CA ASP A 114 -4.73 -13.13 -11.01
C ASP A 114 -4.46 -13.50 -9.54
N ALA A 115 -5.26 -14.40 -8.99
CA ALA A 115 -5.06 -14.96 -7.66
C ALA A 115 -3.76 -15.79 -7.54
N GLN A 116 -3.29 -16.40 -8.64
CA GLN A 116 -2.08 -17.22 -8.63
C GLN A 116 -0.82 -16.43 -8.23
N GLY A 117 -0.68 -15.19 -8.71
CA GLY A 117 0.45 -14.34 -8.33
C GLY A 117 0.45 -13.97 -6.84
N GLY A 118 -0.74 -13.75 -6.27
CA GLY A 118 -0.91 -13.55 -4.83
C GLY A 118 -0.62 -14.82 -4.03
N ALA A 119 -1.06 -15.99 -4.51
CA ALA A 119 -0.79 -17.29 -3.87
C ALA A 119 0.71 -17.56 -3.74
N GLN A 120 1.50 -17.22 -4.75
CA GLN A 120 2.97 -17.38 -4.70
C GLN A 120 3.61 -16.52 -3.60
N VAL A 121 3.11 -15.31 -3.37
CA VAL A 121 3.56 -14.44 -2.27
C VAL A 121 3.18 -15.04 -0.92
N LEU A 122 1.96 -15.57 -0.79
CA LEU A 122 1.49 -16.24 0.43
C LEU A 122 2.33 -17.49 0.73
N ASP A 123 2.69 -18.27 -0.29
CA ASP A 123 3.56 -19.44 -0.14
C ASP A 123 4.97 -19.06 0.32
N LEU A 124 5.51 -17.95 -0.20
CA LEU A 124 6.80 -17.41 0.26
C LEU A 124 6.73 -16.96 1.73
N LEU A 125 5.68 -16.25 2.13
CA LEU A 125 5.48 -15.84 3.53
C LEU A 125 5.38 -17.05 4.47
N ARG A 126 4.64 -18.09 4.08
CA ARG A 126 4.57 -19.37 4.83
C ARG A 126 5.90 -20.09 4.89
N TYR A 127 6.67 -20.04 3.83
CA TYR A 127 8.02 -20.62 3.79
C TYR A 127 8.94 -19.91 4.78
N LEU A 128 8.93 -18.56 4.81
CA LEU A 128 9.73 -17.76 5.73
C LEU A 128 9.35 -18.02 7.20
N ASP A 129 8.04 -18.10 7.50
CA ASP A 129 7.57 -18.45 8.85
C ASP A 129 8.06 -19.85 9.27
N ARG A 130 7.88 -20.87 8.42
CA ARG A 130 8.21 -22.26 8.77
C ARG A 130 9.71 -22.56 8.81
N LYS A 131 10.50 -21.95 7.92
CA LYS A 131 11.93 -22.26 7.76
C LYS A 131 12.86 -21.33 8.49
N ALA A 132 12.49 -20.07 8.63
CA ALA A 132 13.31 -19.04 9.24
C ALA A 132 12.70 -18.45 10.54
N GLY A 133 11.47 -18.85 10.91
CA GLY A 133 10.75 -18.24 12.04
C GLY A 133 10.38 -16.79 11.81
N ILE A 134 10.46 -16.31 10.56
CA ILE A 134 10.18 -14.93 10.19
C ILE A 134 8.69 -14.80 9.86
N ARG A 135 7.93 -14.27 10.83
CA ARG A 135 6.50 -14.07 10.70
C ARG A 135 6.20 -12.61 10.38
N ILE A 136 5.72 -12.34 9.16
CA ILE A 136 5.43 -11.00 8.67
C ILE A 136 3.92 -10.83 8.51
N PRO A 137 3.29 -9.82 9.17
CA PRO A 137 1.90 -9.49 8.96
C PRO A 137 1.61 -9.22 7.49
N HIS A 138 0.48 -9.73 6.98
CA HIS A 138 0.13 -9.52 5.59
C HIS A 138 -1.38 -9.54 5.39
N SER A 139 -1.82 -8.85 4.35
CA SER A 139 -3.23 -8.76 3.97
C SER A 139 -3.37 -8.72 2.46
N VAL A 140 -4.50 -9.23 1.98
CA VAL A 140 -4.90 -9.13 0.59
C VAL A 140 -5.79 -7.90 0.43
N VAL A 141 -5.54 -7.09 -0.59
CA VAL A 141 -6.48 -6.08 -1.06
C VAL A 141 -7.01 -6.49 -2.43
N LEU A 142 -8.33 -6.61 -2.55
CA LEU A 142 -8.96 -6.85 -3.84
C LEU A 142 -8.86 -5.60 -4.69
N SER A 143 -8.29 -5.72 -5.87
CA SER A 143 -8.03 -4.60 -6.78
C SER A 143 -8.84 -4.74 -8.08
N ARG A 144 -9.11 -3.60 -8.75
CA ARG A 144 -9.89 -3.52 -9.98
C ARG A 144 -11.24 -4.22 -9.88
N VAL A 145 -11.89 -4.07 -8.73
CA VAL A 145 -13.20 -4.67 -8.48
C VAL A 145 -14.28 -3.84 -9.19
N ASN A 146 -15.20 -4.52 -9.86
CA ASN A 146 -16.39 -3.87 -10.41
C ASN A 146 -17.35 -3.55 -9.26
N SER A 147 -17.79 -2.28 -9.14
CA SER A 147 -18.70 -1.86 -8.06
C SER A 147 -20.14 -2.37 -8.19
N PHE A 148 -20.53 -2.84 -9.38
CA PHE A 148 -21.91 -3.24 -9.69
C PHE A 148 -22.10 -4.76 -9.75
N VAL A 149 -21.01 -5.51 -10.04
CA VAL A 149 -21.10 -6.94 -10.30
C VAL A 149 -20.08 -7.71 -9.47
N THR A 150 -20.57 -8.58 -8.59
CA THR A 150 -19.74 -9.58 -7.94
C THR A 150 -19.69 -10.83 -8.83
N THR A 151 -18.56 -11.04 -9.49
CA THR A 151 -18.38 -12.20 -10.37
C THR A 151 -18.23 -13.50 -9.56
N ARG A 152 -18.59 -14.64 -10.17
CA ARG A 152 -18.32 -15.96 -9.57
C ARG A 152 -16.83 -16.18 -9.28
N ALA A 153 -15.96 -15.69 -10.14
CA ALA A 153 -14.51 -15.74 -9.95
C ALA A 153 -14.07 -14.97 -8.69
N LEU A 154 -14.59 -13.76 -8.47
CA LEU A 154 -14.30 -12.98 -7.26
C LEU A 154 -14.78 -13.69 -5.99
N GLN A 155 -15.97 -14.32 -6.03
CA GLN A 155 -16.47 -15.12 -4.91
C GLN A 155 -15.57 -16.32 -4.61
N ALA A 156 -15.12 -17.04 -5.65
CA ALA A 156 -14.18 -18.16 -5.50
C ALA A 156 -12.85 -17.73 -4.89
N VAL A 157 -12.30 -16.57 -5.32
CA VAL A 157 -11.08 -16.01 -4.74
C VAL A 157 -11.28 -15.67 -3.25
N LYS A 158 -12.39 -15.01 -2.89
CA LYS A 158 -12.70 -14.70 -1.49
C LYS A 158 -12.83 -15.97 -0.63
N HIS A 159 -13.51 -16.99 -1.14
CA HIS A 159 -13.66 -18.27 -0.45
C HIS A 159 -12.30 -18.93 -0.21
N LEU A 160 -11.46 -19.03 -1.23
CA LEU A 160 -10.12 -19.59 -1.14
C LEU A 160 -9.25 -18.87 -0.09
N LEU A 161 -9.27 -17.53 -0.07
CA LEU A 161 -8.54 -16.73 0.90
C LEU A 161 -9.06 -16.96 2.34
N SER A 162 -10.38 -17.07 2.50
CA SER A 162 -11.02 -17.37 3.78
C SER A 162 -10.63 -18.76 4.31
N GLU A 163 -10.64 -19.79 3.47
CA GLU A 163 -10.18 -21.15 3.84
C GLU A 163 -8.73 -21.16 4.30
N GLN A 164 -7.90 -20.33 3.67
CA GLN A 164 -6.50 -20.18 4.03
C GLN A 164 -6.26 -19.25 5.23
N ARG A 165 -7.33 -18.70 5.84
CA ARG A 165 -7.29 -17.74 6.96
C ARG A 165 -6.42 -16.51 6.67
N VAL A 166 -6.41 -16.07 5.41
CA VAL A 166 -5.71 -14.86 4.99
C VAL A 166 -6.62 -13.66 5.23
N HIS A 167 -6.09 -12.64 5.89
CA HIS A 167 -6.81 -11.39 6.09
C HIS A 167 -7.03 -10.68 4.74
N VAL A 168 -8.26 -10.33 4.43
CA VAL A 168 -8.65 -9.57 3.23
C VAL A 168 -9.25 -8.26 3.69
N LEU A 169 -8.79 -7.15 3.12
CA LEU A 169 -9.35 -5.84 3.40
C LEU A 169 -10.84 -5.80 3.05
N ASP A 170 -11.64 -5.17 3.90
CA ASP A 170 -13.06 -4.93 3.66
C ASP A 170 -13.27 -3.90 2.53
N THR A 171 -12.31 -2.98 2.37
CA THR A 171 -12.31 -1.94 1.35
C THR A 171 -11.53 -2.37 0.11
N PRO A 172 -12.20 -2.85 -0.96
CA PRO A 172 -11.53 -3.15 -2.21
C PRO A 172 -11.17 -1.86 -2.96
N ILE A 173 -10.15 -1.90 -3.79
CA ILE A 173 -9.85 -0.85 -4.76
C ILE A 173 -10.74 -1.08 -5.98
N ILE A 174 -11.75 -0.22 -6.13
CA ILE A 174 -12.71 -0.29 -7.23
C ILE A 174 -12.05 0.16 -8.53
N GLU A 175 -12.37 -0.49 -9.65
CA GLU A 175 -11.88 -0.05 -10.96
C GLU A 175 -12.53 1.29 -11.34
N ARG A 176 -11.69 2.33 -11.52
CA ARG A 176 -12.13 3.69 -11.87
C ARG A 176 -11.18 4.33 -12.87
N SER A 177 -11.72 5.09 -13.82
CA SER A 177 -10.92 5.92 -14.73
C SER A 177 -10.05 6.91 -13.95
N ALA A 178 -10.58 7.54 -12.91
CA ALA A 178 -9.88 8.50 -12.08
C ALA A 178 -8.51 8.00 -11.58
N TYR A 179 -8.35 6.70 -11.34
CA TYR A 179 -7.07 6.13 -10.91
C TYR A 179 -6.05 6.03 -12.06
N ARG A 180 -6.50 5.86 -13.30
CA ARG A 180 -5.66 5.97 -14.49
C ARG A 180 -5.30 7.43 -14.74
N ASP A 181 -6.29 8.30 -14.63
CA ASP A 181 -6.14 9.74 -14.83
C ASP A 181 -5.10 10.35 -13.86
N MET A 182 -4.88 9.76 -12.67
CA MET A 182 -3.77 10.17 -11.78
C MET A 182 -2.40 10.06 -12.47
N PHE A 183 -2.18 8.98 -13.21
CA PHE A 183 -0.93 8.76 -13.94
C PHE A 183 -0.88 9.63 -15.20
N ASP A 184 -1.98 9.72 -15.95
CA ASP A 184 -2.03 10.46 -17.21
C ASP A 184 -1.88 11.99 -17.00
N PHE A 185 -2.47 12.52 -15.93
CA PHE A 185 -2.38 13.94 -15.58
C PHE A 185 -1.29 14.27 -14.55
N HIS A 186 -0.56 13.26 -14.08
CA HIS A 186 0.45 13.39 -13.02
C HIS A 186 -0.07 14.18 -11.80
N ALA A 187 -1.28 13.84 -11.35
CA ALA A 187 -1.99 14.61 -10.35
C ALA A 187 -2.44 13.76 -9.13
N TYR A 188 -2.61 14.42 -8.00
CA TYR A 188 -3.27 13.84 -6.83
C TYR A 188 -4.77 13.83 -7.05
N LEU A 189 -5.50 12.79 -6.61
CA LEU A 189 -6.97 12.71 -6.76
C LEU A 189 -7.68 13.98 -6.29
N HIS A 190 -7.31 14.49 -5.12
CA HIS A 190 -7.93 15.69 -4.52
C HIS A 190 -7.58 17.02 -5.23
N ARG A 191 -6.71 16.97 -6.25
CA ARG A 191 -6.31 18.14 -7.06
C ARG A 191 -6.85 18.09 -8.47
N MET A 192 -7.52 17.01 -8.84
CA MET A 192 -8.14 16.88 -10.15
C MET A 192 -9.41 17.73 -10.27
N ASP A 193 -9.70 18.15 -11.49
CA ASP A 193 -10.91 18.90 -11.82
C ASP A 193 -12.10 17.93 -11.96
N PRO A 194 -13.15 18.06 -11.10
CA PRO A 194 -14.32 17.21 -11.17
C PRO A 194 -15.07 17.28 -12.52
N ALA A 195 -14.90 18.36 -13.27
CA ALA A 195 -15.51 18.52 -14.59
C ALA A 195 -14.82 17.65 -15.66
N LYS A 196 -13.55 17.26 -15.42
CA LYS A 196 -12.74 16.48 -16.38
C LYS A 196 -12.63 15.02 -16.01
N VAL A 197 -12.86 14.65 -14.75
CA VAL A 197 -12.65 13.30 -14.22
C VAL A 197 -13.97 12.68 -13.77
N SER A 198 -14.36 11.60 -14.42
CA SER A 198 -15.63 10.91 -14.12
C SER A 198 -15.61 10.28 -12.72
N ASN A 199 -16.69 10.51 -11.97
CA ASN A 199 -16.89 9.94 -10.64
C ASN A 199 -15.74 10.20 -9.65
N LEU A 200 -15.08 11.35 -9.75
CA LEU A 200 -13.93 11.72 -8.92
C LEU A 200 -14.24 11.62 -7.42
N ALA A 201 -15.38 12.15 -6.97
CA ALA A 201 -15.77 12.09 -5.54
C ALA A 201 -15.86 10.65 -5.01
N LYS A 202 -16.38 9.71 -5.82
CA LYS A 202 -16.42 8.29 -5.45
C LYS A 202 -15.03 7.64 -5.45
N ALA A 203 -14.12 8.10 -6.32
CA ALA A 203 -12.74 7.65 -6.34
C ALA A 203 -12.00 8.11 -5.08
N ILE A 204 -12.14 9.38 -4.72
CA ILE A 204 -11.58 9.96 -3.49
C ILE A 204 -12.06 9.18 -2.26
N LEU A 205 -13.38 9.02 -2.09
CA LEU A 205 -13.94 8.29 -0.96
C LEU A 205 -13.42 6.85 -0.85
N ASN A 206 -13.25 6.16 -1.99
CA ASN A 206 -12.69 4.80 -1.99
C ASN A 206 -11.21 4.80 -1.58
N ALA A 207 -10.41 5.75 -2.05
CA ALA A 207 -9.01 5.90 -1.66
C ALA A 207 -8.87 6.23 -0.17
N GLU A 208 -9.71 7.12 0.35
CA GLU A 208 -9.75 7.49 1.79
C GLU A 208 -10.03 6.28 2.67
N ARG A 209 -11.10 5.51 2.38
CA ARG A 209 -11.47 4.31 3.13
C ARG A 209 -10.38 3.23 3.08
N TYR A 210 -9.79 3.04 1.90
CA TYR A 210 -8.66 2.13 1.74
C TYR A 210 -7.48 2.54 2.64
N ALA A 211 -7.12 3.81 2.63
CA ALA A 211 -6.05 4.32 3.48
C ALA A 211 -6.39 4.24 4.98
N ASP A 212 -7.65 4.49 5.39
CA ASP A 212 -8.10 4.33 6.77
C ASP A 212 -7.90 2.90 7.27
N GLU A 213 -8.28 1.93 6.46
CA GLU A 213 -8.14 0.52 6.81
C GLU A 213 -6.66 0.10 6.91
N VAL A 214 -5.82 0.54 5.95
CA VAL A 214 -4.38 0.27 6.02
C VAL A 214 -3.73 0.91 7.26
N LEU A 215 -4.12 2.13 7.63
CA LEU A 215 -3.63 2.79 8.84
C LEU A 215 -4.02 2.05 10.13
N THR A 216 -5.18 1.40 10.14
CA THR A 216 -5.60 0.55 11.26
C THR A 216 -4.73 -0.71 11.38
N LEU A 217 -4.31 -1.28 10.25
CA LEU A 217 -3.45 -2.47 10.22
C LEU A 217 -1.98 -2.16 10.52
N VAL A 218 -1.52 -0.97 10.12
CA VAL A 218 -0.12 -0.57 10.22
C VAL A 218 -0.03 0.81 10.89
N PRO A 219 -0.44 0.91 12.17
CA PRO A 219 -0.33 2.17 12.90
C PRO A 219 1.15 2.50 13.14
N LEU A 220 1.49 3.78 13.12
CA LEU A 220 2.79 4.21 13.64
C LEU A 220 2.87 3.91 15.12
N ALA A 221 3.98 3.34 15.57
CA ALA A 221 4.27 3.25 16.99
C ALA A 221 4.20 4.68 17.57
N GLN A 222 3.29 4.91 18.51
CA GLN A 222 3.21 6.18 19.21
C GLN A 222 4.55 6.39 19.92
N THR A 223 5.20 7.50 19.68
CA THR A 223 6.39 7.85 20.45
C THR A 223 5.97 7.97 21.92
N THR A 224 6.85 7.54 22.85
CA THR A 224 6.59 7.65 24.29
C THR A 224 6.15 9.06 24.69
N GLU A 225 6.61 10.06 23.97
CA GLU A 225 6.26 11.47 24.15
C GLU A 225 4.80 11.77 23.74
N GLN A 226 4.29 11.17 22.65
CA GLN A 226 2.89 11.31 22.24
C GLN A 226 1.94 10.60 23.19
N VAL A 227 2.32 9.43 23.70
CA VAL A 227 1.55 8.70 24.73
C VAL A 227 1.47 9.53 26.02
N LEU A 228 2.59 10.11 26.46
CA LEU A 228 2.65 10.98 27.64
C LEU A 228 1.85 12.28 27.45
N LEU A 229 1.87 12.86 26.26
CA LEU A 229 1.08 14.06 25.94
C LEU A 229 -0.41 13.76 25.94
N ALA A 230 -0.83 12.66 25.31
CA ALA A 230 -2.23 12.21 25.32
C ALA A 230 -2.73 11.91 26.74
N ALA A 231 -1.93 11.22 27.57
CA ALA A 231 -2.26 10.94 28.96
C ALA A 231 -2.37 12.22 29.81
N ARG A 232 -1.49 13.22 29.59
CA ARG A 232 -1.55 14.53 30.24
C ARG A 232 -2.80 15.32 29.84
N THR A 233 -3.24 15.20 28.58
CA THR A 233 -4.45 15.89 28.09
C THR A 233 -5.71 15.25 28.69
N LEU A 234 -5.78 13.92 28.74
CA LEU A 234 -6.89 13.19 29.37
C LEU A 234 -6.98 13.48 30.88
N GLY A 235 -5.87 13.44 31.60
CA GLY A 235 -5.84 13.75 33.04
C GLY A 235 -6.23 15.20 33.37
N ARG A 236 -6.03 16.16 32.45
CA ARG A 236 -6.52 17.54 32.64
C ARG A 236 -8.02 17.68 32.42
N LEU A 237 -8.63 16.83 31.60
CA LEU A 237 -10.10 16.83 31.38
C LEU A 237 -10.84 16.20 32.55
N GLU A 238 -10.26 15.20 33.24
CA GLU A 238 -10.84 14.59 34.44
C GLU A 238 -10.76 15.50 35.70
N HIS A 239 -9.83 16.46 35.75
CA HIS A 239 -9.75 17.44 36.83
C HIS A 239 -10.55 18.73 36.56
N ALA A 240 -11.16 18.86 35.40
CA ALA A 240 -11.97 20.01 35.01
C ALA A 240 -13.49 19.73 34.99
N ALA A 241 -13.90 18.51 35.34
CA ALA A 241 -15.29 18.07 35.53
C ALA A 241 -15.58 17.84 37.00
#